data_61a5e8c5e1f5a9f2387f0a447142d3a3
#
_entry.id   61a5e8c5e1f5a9f2387f0a447142d3a3
#
_cell.length_a   1.000
_cell.length_b   1.000
_cell.length_c   1.000
_cell.angle_alpha   90.00
_cell.angle_beta   90.00
_cell.angle_gamma   90.00
#
_symmetry.space_group_name_H-M   'P 1'
#
loop_
_entity.id
_entity.type
_entity.pdbx_description
1 polymer ?
#
loop_
_entity_poly.entity_id
_entity_poly.type
_entity_poly.pdbx_seq_one_letter_code
_entity_poly.pdbx_strand_id
1 'polypeptide(L)'
;HGMKFNKDGWLRIVEHHGGALPLEIEAVAEGSIIQTENVLLQIKNTDPNLAWLVGYFETAMLRSIWYPVAVATNSYFCKQNILHFLKESGTPENIDFALHDFGARGVSSFESAGIGGSAHMVNFKGSDTITGALFAKRYYGADMAAFSIPASEHSTMTSWGKENEMKAYENMVQSYGDGIFACVIDSYDTLNAIDLWGKLFDEVRSKGGKVVLRPDSGNPVTMA
;
A
#
# COMPACT_ATOMS: atom_id res chain seq x y z
N HIS A 1 18.26 2.96 -32.30
CA HIS A 1 16.88 3.49 -32.37
C HIS A 1 16.50 4.00 -33.78
N GLY A 2 17.48 4.25 -34.64
CA GLY A 2 17.24 4.72 -36.02
C GLY A 2 16.79 6.19 -36.15
N MET A 3 16.55 6.90 -35.06
CA MET A 3 16.17 8.31 -35.06
C MET A 3 17.36 9.22 -34.82
N LYS A 4 17.38 10.37 -35.49
CA LYS A 4 18.40 11.39 -35.22
C LYS A 4 18.23 11.96 -33.81
N PHE A 5 19.29 11.94 -33.03
CA PHE A 5 19.30 12.56 -31.69
C PHE A 5 19.29 14.10 -31.81
N ASN A 6 18.38 14.76 -31.10
CA ASN A 6 18.27 16.23 -31.08
C ASN A 6 19.33 16.86 -30.15
N LYS A 7 20.61 16.72 -30.54
CA LYS A 7 21.74 17.21 -29.75
C LYS A 7 21.64 18.71 -29.46
N ASP A 8 21.30 19.50 -30.46
CA ASP A 8 21.28 20.96 -30.36
C ASP A 8 20.16 21.44 -29.38
N GLY A 9 19.01 20.77 -29.40
CA GLY A 9 17.96 21.02 -28.40
C GLY A 9 18.39 20.72 -26.98
N TRP A 10 19.10 19.62 -26.75
CA TRP A 10 19.62 19.28 -25.43
C TRP A 10 20.75 20.21 -24.99
N LEU A 11 21.66 20.62 -25.89
CA LEU A 11 22.69 21.59 -25.59
C LEU A 11 22.10 22.96 -25.23
N ARG A 12 21.04 23.39 -25.92
CA ARG A 12 20.33 24.61 -25.57
C ARG A 12 19.81 24.61 -24.11
N ILE A 13 19.30 23.48 -23.61
CA ILE A 13 18.85 23.38 -22.21
C ILE A 13 20.03 23.60 -21.26
N VAL A 14 21.20 23.02 -21.54
CA VAL A 14 22.40 23.20 -20.72
C VAL A 14 22.90 24.66 -20.77
N GLU A 15 23.01 25.23 -21.98
CA GLU A 15 23.62 26.54 -22.22
C GLU A 15 22.74 27.71 -21.79
N HIS A 16 21.43 27.62 -22.01
CA HIS A 16 20.51 28.73 -21.78
C HIS A 16 19.67 28.58 -20.51
N HIS A 17 19.52 27.35 -19.98
CA HIS A 17 18.70 27.06 -18.82
C HIS A 17 19.51 26.38 -17.69
N GLY A 18 20.84 26.31 -17.80
CA GLY A 18 21.70 25.71 -16.78
C GLY A 18 21.41 24.23 -16.49
N GLY A 19 20.83 23.51 -17.46
CA GLY A 19 20.41 22.12 -17.33
C GLY A 19 19.01 21.92 -16.72
N ALA A 20 18.34 22.97 -16.24
CA ALA A 20 16.94 22.90 -15.83
C ALA A 20 16.02 22.82 -17.03
N LEU A 21 15.00 21.97 -16.94
CA LEU A 21 14.03 21.85 -18.03
C LEU A 21 13.12 23.09 -18.06
N PRO A 22 13.01 23.79 -19.19
CA PRO A 22 12.13 24.97 -19.32
C PRO A 22 10.67 24.52 -19.47
N LEU A 23 10.13 23.94 -18.42
CA LEU A 23 8.76 23.45 -18.32
C LEU A 23 8.06 24.10 -17.14
N GLU A 24 6.81 24.44 -17.34
CA GLU A 24 5.90 24.84 -16.27
C GLU A 24 4.87 23.74 -16.09
N ILE A 25 4.70 23.28 -14.85
CA ILE A 25 3.78 22.22 -14.46
C ILE A 25 2.82 22.79 -13.42
N GLU A 26 1.54 22.72 -13.71
CA GLU A 26 0.47 23.06 -12.77
C GLU A 26 -0.34 21.82 -12.49
N ALA A 27 -0.55 21.51 -11.22
CA ALA A 27 -1.27 20.31 -10.80
C ALA A 27 -2.21 20.63 -9.62
N VAL A 28 -3.28 19.85 -9.50
CA VAL A 28 -4.10 19.85 -8.28
C VAL A 28 -3.27 19.34 -7.12
N ALA A 29 -3.59 19.77 -5.91
CA ALA A 29 -2.91 19.28 -4.71
C ALA A 29 -3.08 17.76 -4.58
N GLU A 30 -1.99 17.05 -4.29
CA GLU A 30 -2.01 15.61 -4.08
C GLU A 30 -2.94 15.23 -2.92
N GLY A 31 -3.66 14.11 -3.07
CA GLY A 31 -4.69 13.68 -2.12
C GLY A 31 -6.07 14.35 -2.36
N SER A 32 -6.19 15.32 -3.27
CA SER A 32 -7.48 15.92 -3.61
C SER A 32 -8.37 14.94 -4.38
N ILE A 33 -9.67 14.95 -4.03
CA ILE A 33 -10.69 14.21 -4.76
C ILE A 33 -11.21 15.10 -5.89
N ILE A 34 -10.97 14.68 -7.13
CA ILE A 34 -11.35 15.42 -8.32
C ILE A 34 -12.36 14.61 -9.13
N GLN A 35 -13.44 15.25 -9.55
CA GLN A 35 -14.41 14.61 -10.44
C GLN A 35 -13.77 14.23 -11.78
N THR A 36 -14.25 13.14 -12.38
CA THR A 36 -13.88 12.75 -13.75
C THR A 36 -14.10 13.90 -14.72
N GLU A 37 -13.38 13.88 -15.86
CA GLU A 37 -13.41 14.92 -16.89
C GLU A 37 -12.80 16.28 -16.49
N ASN A 38 -12.21 16.38 -15.31
CA ASN A 38 -11.41 17.54 -14.91
C ASN A 38 -9.91 17.27 -15.08
N VAL A 39 -9.17 18.35 -15.36
CA VAL A 39 -7.71 18.31 -15.52
C VAL A 39 -7.04 18.11 -14.16
N LEU A 40 -6.19 17.11 -14.06
CA LEU A 40 -5.39 16.85 -12.84
C LEU A 40 -4.04 17.58 -12.89
N LEU A 41 -3.46 17.66 -14.08
CA LEU A 41 -2.16 18.28 -14.32
C LEU A 41 -2.10 18.82 -15.74
N GLN A 42 -1.43 19.96 -15.89
CA GLN A 42 -1.03 20.49 -17.20
C GLN A 42 0.45 20.82 -17.22
N ILE A 43 1.06 20.65 -18.38
CA ILE A 43 2.47 20.92 -18.62
C ILE A 43 2.63 21.73 -19.92
N LYS A 44 3.45 22.77 -19.87
CA LYS A 44 3.77 23.57 -21.06
C LYS A 44 5.25 23.94 -21.12
N ASN A 45 5.77 24.14 -22.32
CA ASN A 45 7.09 24.74 -22.52
C ASN A 45 7.11 26.20 -22.15
N THR A 46 8.21 26.64 -21.55
CA THR A 46 8.51 28.08 -21.33
C THR A 46 9.55 28.64 -22.31
N ASP A 47 10.20 27.77 -23.12
CA ASP A 47 11.07 28.17 -24.26
C ASP A 47 10.48 27.71 -25.58
N PRO A 48 10.01 28.63 -26.46
CA PRO A 48 9.43 28.28 -27.76
C PRO A 48 10.35 27.46 -28.68
N ASN A 49 11.67 27.55 -28.49
CA ASN A 49 12.64 26.77 -29.29
C ASN A 49 12.71 25.30 -28.87
N LEU A 50 12.05 24.93 -27.78
CA LEU A 50 12.04 23.58 -27.22
C LEU A 50 10.66 22.96 -27.24
N ALA A 51 9.82 23.27 -28.26
CA ALA A 51 8.45 22.79 -28.37
C ALA A 51 8.32 21.24 -28.34
N TRP A 52 9.37 20.52 -28.72
CA TRP A 52 9.44 19.04 -28.68
C TRP A 52 9.51 18.46 -27.25
N LEU A 53 9.88 19.29 -26.27
CA LEU A 53 10.25 18.82 -24.92
C LEU A 53 9.06 18.23 -24.16
N VAL A 54 7.88 18.83 -24.24
CA VAL A 54 6.67 18.31 -23.57
C VAL A 54 6.33 16.91 -24.06
N GLY A 55 6.30 16.70 -25.40
CA GLY A 55 6.06 15.39 -25.99
C GLY A 55 7.13 14.35 -25.63
N TYR A 56 8.37 14.78 -25.46
CA TYR A 56 9.44 13.89 -24.99
C TYR A 56 9.22 13.39 -23.56
N PHE A 57 8.67 14.26 -22.69
CA PHE A 57 8.43 13.93 -21.28
C PHE A 57 7.06 13.32 -21.03
N GLU A 58 6.14 13.31 -22.00
CA GLU A 58 4.76 12.83 -21.85
C GLU A 58 4.69 11.46 -21.16
N THR A 59 5.42 10.47 -21.66
CA THR A 59 5.39 9.11 -21.11
C THR A 59 5.90 9.05 -19.66
N ALA A 60 6.94 9.80 -19.33
CA ALA A 60 7.47 9.84 -17.97
C ALA A 60 6.47 10.48 -17.00
N MET A 61 5.82 11.57 -17.42
CA MET A 61 4.79 12.25 -16.63
C MET A 61 3.56 11.37 -16.42
N LEU A 62 3.06 10.74 -17.48
CA LEU A 62 1.91 9.84 -17.38
C LEU A 62 2.18 8.69 -16.42
N ARG A 63 3.35 8.04 -16.50
CA ARG A 63 3.75 6.98 -15.57
C ARG A 63 3.80 7.44 -14.11
N SER A 64 4.20 8.67 -13.88
CA SER A 64 4.29 9.24 -12.54
C SER A 64 2.92 9.58 -11.94
N ILE A 65 1.88 9.73 -12.76
CA ILE A 65 0.57 10.21 -12.35
C ILE A 65 -0.47 9.10 -12.32
N TRP A 66 -0.62 8.32 -13.42
CA TRP A 66 -1.75 7.40 -13.54
C TRP A 66 -1.77 6.31 -12.48
N TYR A 67 -0.60 5.76 -12.15
CA TYR A 67 -0.52 4.62 -11.23
C TYR A 67 -0.86 5.02 -9.78
N PRO A 68 -0.26 6.04 -9.17
CA PRO A 68 -0.65 6.47 -7.83
C PRO A 68 -2.10 6.96 -7.78
N VAL A 69 -2.60 7.64 -8.82
CA VAL A 69 -4.02 8.05 -8.90
C VAL A 69 -4.93 6.83 -8.92
N ALA A 70 -4.61 5.78 -9.70
CA ALA A 70 -5.41 4.56 -9.76
C ALA A 70 -5.43 3.84 -8.39
N VAL A 71 -4.28 3.71 -7.72
CA VAL A 71 -4.20 3.07 -6.40
C VAL A 71 -4.96 3.88 -5.35
N ALA A 72 -4.73 5.20 -5.27
CA ALA A 72 -5.40 6.05 -4.29
C ALA A 72 -6.92 6.10 -4.53
N THR A 73 -7.37 6.15 -5.78
CA THR A 73 -8.79 6.13 -6.13
C THR A 73 -9.45 4.81 -5.74
N ASN A 74 -8.81 3.68 -6.06
CA ASN A 74 -9.34 2.37 -5.68
C ASN A 74 -9.43 2.22 -4.16
N SER A 75 -8.39 2.59 -3.42
CA SER A 75 -8.39 2.53 -1.96
C SER A 75 -9.40 3.51 -1.35
N TYR A 76 -9.65 4.67 -1.97
CA TYR A 76 -10.71 5.58 -1.55
C TYR A 76 -12.10 4.93 -1.61
N PHE A 77 -12.45 4.29 -2.73
CA PHE A 77 -13.75 3.60 -2.85
C PHE A 77 -13.83 2.40 -1.91
N CYS A 78 -12.76 1.65 -1.72
CA CYS A 78 -12.71 0.61 -0.69
C CYS A 78 -13.00 1.20 0.70
N LYS A 79 -12.39 2.35 1.04
CA LYS A 79 -12.61 3.02 2.33
C LYS A 79 -14.07 3.41 2.52
N GLN A 80 -14.73 3.95 1.48
CA GLN A 80 -16.16 4.30 1.57
C GLN A 80 -17.04 3.08 1.82
N ASN A 81 -16.80 2.00 1.09
CA ASN A 81 -17.55 0.75 1.26
C ASN A 81 -17.33 0.15 2.65
N ILE A 82 -16.10 0.03 3.10
CA ILE A 82 -15.78 -0.52 4.42
C ILE A 82 -16.40 0.36 5.52
N LEU A 83 -16.30 1.67 5.41
CA LEU A 83 -16.87 2.60 6.39
C LEU A 83 -18.40 2.48 6.49
N HIS A 84 -19.08 2.25 5.36
CA HIS A 84 -20.52 2.02 5.35
C HIS A 84 -20.87 0.83 6.26
N PHE A 85 -20.25 -0.33 6.05
CA PHE A 85 -20.51 -1.52 6.85
C PHE A 85 -20.01 -1.42 8.30
N LEU A 86 -18.89 -0.74 8.55
CA LEU A 86 -18.43 -0.51 9.91
C LEU A 86 -19.41 0.35 10.72
N LYS A 87 -20.13 1.28 10.08
CA LYS A 87 -21.18 2.07 10.74
C LYS A 87 -22.41 1.26 11.10
N GLU A 88 -22.70 0.20 10.35
CA GLU A 88 -23.85 -0.67 10.59
C GLU A 88 -23.58 -1.75 11.64
N SER A 89 -22.39 -2.34 11.61
CA SER A 89 -22.13 -3.57 12.38
C SER A 89 -20.76 -3.64 13.06
N GLY A 90 -19.94 -2.59 12.96
CA GLY A 90 -18.56 -2.61 13.45
C GLY A 90 -18.17 -1.40 14.28
N THR A 91 -16.89 -1.05 14.18
CA THR A 91 -16.25 0.05 14.91
C THR A 91 -15.66 1.04 13.89
N PRO A 92 -16.41 2.08 13.48
CA PRO A 92 -15.98 3.05 12.45
C PRO A 92 -14.64 3.72 12.71
N GLU A 93 -14.25 3.86 13.98
CA GLU A 93 -12.98 4.47 14.41
C GLU A 93 -11.76 3.67 13.94
N ASN A 94 -11.93 2.39 13.60
CA ASN A 94 -10.85 1.53 13.12
C ASN A 94 -10.64 1.60 11.60
N ILE A 95 -11.37 2.46 10.89
CA ILE A 95 -11.35 2.54 9.42
C ILE A 95 -9.94 2.71 8.85
N ASP A 96 -9.07 3.45 9.51
CA ASP A 96 -7.70 3.71 9.03
C ASP A 96 -6.84 2.45 8.90
N PHE A 97 -7.21 1.37 9.61
CA PHE A 97 -6.52 0.08 9.63
C PHE A 97 -7.32 -1.07 9.00
N ALA A 98 -8.50 -0.76 8.42
CA ALA A 98 -9.42 -1.79 7.93
C ALA A 98 -9.00 -2.41 6.59
N LEU A 99 -8.07 -1.82 5.86
CA LEU A 99 -7.47 -2.36 4.65
C LEU A 99 -5.96 -2.26 4.74
N HIS A 100 -5.27 -3.40 4.59
CA HIS A 100 -3.82 -3.51 4.73
C HIS A 100 -3.16 -3.74 3.37
N ASP A 101 -2.04 -3.07 3.09
CA ASP A 101 -1.28 -3.22 1.86
C ASP A 101 -0.21 -4.31 1.99
N PHE A 102 -0.35 -5.37 1.19
CA PHE A 102 0.63 -6.44 0.98
C PHE A 102 1.13 -6.47 -0.48
N GLY A 103 0.98 -5.37 -1.21
CA GLY A 103 1.12 -5.30 -2.67
C GLY A 103 2.55 -5.30 -3.20
N ALA A 104 3.57 -5.14 -2.36
CA ALA A 104 4.97 -5.04 -2.81
C ALA A 104 5.42 -6.20 -3.72
N ARG A 105 5.00 -7.43 -3.41
CA ARG A 105 5.31 -8.63 -4.20
C ARG A 105 4.56 -8.73 -5.53
N GLY A 106 3.48 -7.98 -5.69
CA GLY A 106 2.61 -8.02 -6.88
C GLY A 106 2.95 -7.00 -7.95
N VAL A 107 3.90 -6.09 -7.71
CA VAL A 107 4.32 -5.06 -8.66
C VAL A 107 5.70 -5.34 -9.25
N SER A 108 6.05 -4.63 -10.33
CA SER A 108 7.19 -4.96 -11.19
C SER A 108 8.54 -4.44 -10.68
N SER A 109 8.57 -3.51 -9.74
CA SER A 109 9.81 -2.88 -9.29
C SER A 109 9.72 -2.29 -7.89
N PHE A 110 10.86 -2.02 -7.27
CA PHE A 110 10.98 -1.26 -6.02
C PHE A 110 10.29 0.10 -6.11
N GLU A 111 10.48 0.82 -7.23
CA GLU A 111 9.82 2.11 -7.46
C GLU A 111 8.30 1.97 -7.51
N SER A 112 7.78 0.98 -8.25
CA SER A 112 6.33 0.72 -8.31
C SER A 112 5.75 0.38 -6.94
N ALA A 113 6.46 -0.42 -6.13
CA ALA A 113 6.05 -0.72 -4.76
C ALA A 113 6.03 0.54 -3.89
N GLY A 114 7.03 1.41 -4.03
CA GLY A 114 7.09 2.67 -3.30
C GLY A 114 5.96 3.64 -3.67
N ILE A 115 5.72 3.82 -4.96
CA ILE A 115 4.65 4.69 -5.48
C ILE A 115 3.28 4.16 -5.06
N GLY A 116 2.99 2.88 -5.31
CA GLY A 116 1.70 2.27 -4.98
C GLY A 116 1.44 2.24 -3.48
N GLY A 117 2.45 1.87 -2.68
CA GLY A 117 2.35 1.87 -1.22
C GLY A 117 2.10 3.27 -0.64
N SER A 118 2.79 4.31 -1.17
CA SER A 118 2.54 5.70 -0.75
C SER A 118 1.13 6.15 -1.10
N ALA A 119 0.64 5.78 -2.28
CA ALA A 119 -0.70 6.13 -2.73
C ALA A 119 -1.80 5.44 -1.88
N HIS A 120 -1.57 4.18 -1.45
CA HIS A 120 -2.47 3.50 -0.51
C HIS A 120 -2.57 4.28 0.82
N MET A 121 -1.45 4.80 1.32
CA MET A 121 -1.40 5.54 2.58
C MET A 121 -2.10 6.91 2.56
N VAL A 122 -2.56 7.39 1.41
CA VAL A 122 -3.49 8.54 1.35
C VAL A 122 -4.81 8.23 2.06
N ASN A 123 -5.23 6.96 2.05
CA ASN A 123 -6.52 6.54 2.60
C ASN A 123 -6.41 5.66 3.85
N PHE A 124 -5.39 4.81 3.97
CA PHE A 124 -5.22 3.85 5.04
C PHE A 124 -3.82 3.92 5.65
N LYS A 125 -3.68 3.43 6.88
CA LYS A 125 -2.41 3.40 7.61
C LYS A 125 -1.79 2.01 7.70
N GLY A 126 -2.56 0.95 7.43
CA GLY A 126 -2.08 -0.43 7.49
C GLY A 126 -1.27 -0.78 6.24
N SER A 127 0.00 -1.15 6.40
CA SER A 127 0.84 -1.56 5.27
C SER A 127 2.08 -2.34 5.73
N ASP A 128 2.39 -3.43 5.02
CA ASP A 128 3.66 -4.15 5.08
C ASP A 128 4.59 -3.78 3.91
N THR A 129 4.16 -2.88 3.04
CA THR A 129 4.95 -2.36 1.92
C THR A 129 5.93 -1.30 2.44
N ILE A 130 7.06 -1.75 2.99
CA ILE A 130 8.10 -0.88 3.60
C ILE A 130 8.60 0.18 2.62
N THR A 131 8.67 -0.14 1.32
CA THR A 131 9.04 0.82 0.27
C THR A 131 8.07 1.99 0.17
N GLY A 132 6.77 1.77 0.43
CA GLY A 132 5.76 2.83 0.50
C GLY A 132 6.05 3.79 1.66
N ALA A 133 6.33 3.26 2.85
CA ALA A 133 6.72 4.07 4.01
C ALA A 133 8.02 4.86 3.74
N LEU A 134 9.01 4.23 3.09
CA LEU A 134 10.25 4.89 2.69
C LEU A 134 9.99 6.05 1.72
N PHE A 135 9.10 5.87 0.74
CA PHE A 135 8.74 6.91 -0.23
C PHE A 135 7.95 8.04 0.45
N ALA A 136 7.00 7.71 1.33
CA ALA A 136 6.28 8.70 2.12
C ALA A 136 7.26 9.57 2.96
N LYS A 137 8.24 8.95 3.60
CA LYS A 137 9.29 9.67 4.33
C LYS A 137 10.16 10.52 3.41
N ARG A 138 10.61 9.97 2.29
CA ARG A 138 11.55 10.64 1.39
C ARG A 138 10.95 11.82 0.64
N TYR A 139 9.73 11.69 0.16
CA TYR A 139 9.11 12.66 -0.73
C TYR A 139 8.08 13.56 -0.06
N TYR A 140 7.50 13.12 1.07
CA TYR A 140 6.47 13.87 1.80
C TYR A 140 6.88 14.24 3.23
N GLY A 141 8.07 13.83 3.67
CA GLY A 141 8.55 14.13 5.02
C GLY A 141 7.77 13.42 6.14
N ALA A 142 7.02 12.37 5.83
CA ALA A 142 6.24 11.63 6.81
C ALA A 142 7.15 10.75 7.67
N ASP A 143 7.22 10.99 8.98
CA ASP A 143 8.05 10.18 9.88
C ASP A 143 7.46 8.77 10.10
N MET A 144 6.15 8.67 10.24
CA MET A 144 5.44 7.42 10.51
C MET A 144 4.13 7.39 9.70
N ALA A 145 4.18 6.91 8.46
CA ALA A 145 3.03 6.85 7.57
C ALA A 145 2.35 5.48 7.55
N ALA A 146 3.09 4.40 7.78
CA ALA A 146 2.63 3.03 7.71
C ALA A 146 2.76 2.31 9.06
N PHE A 147 1.78 1.46 9.36
CA PHE A 147 1.73 0.66 10.57
C PHE A 147 1.48 -0.80 10.23
N SER A 148 2.08 -1.70 11.00
CA SER A 148 1.83 -3.12 10.94
C SER A 148 1.81 -3.72 12.34
N ILE A 149 1.41 -4.98 12.44
CA ILE A 149 1.39 -5.77 13.66
C ILE A 149 2.18 -7.06 13.44
N PRO A 150 2.70 -7.70 14.48
CA PRO A 150 3.27 -9.05 14.36
C PRO A 150 2.27 -9.98 13.69
N ALA A 151 2.70 -10.71 12.67
CA ALA A 151 1.83 -11.63 11.94
C ALA A 151 2.58 -12.91 11.61
N SER A 152 1.91 -14.05 11.77
CA SER A 152 2.45 -15.31 11.29
C SER A 152 2.26 -15.47 9.78
N GLU A 153 3.08 -16.33 9.19
CA GLU A 153 3.00 -16.74 7.78
C GLU A 153 2.84 -18.26 7.72
N HIS A 154 2.27 -18.78 6.63
CA HIS A 154 2.05 -20.22 6.45
C HIS A 154 3.31 -21.05 6.66
N SER A 155 4.44 -20.63 6.08
CA SER A 155 5.70 -21.36 6.22
C SER A 155 6.17 -21.45 7.68
N THR A 156 5.98 -20.41 8.48
CA THR A 156 6.32 -20.41 9.90
C THR A 156 5.39 -21.27 10.74
N MET A 157 4.13 -21.40 10.34
CA MET A 157 3.15 -22.26 11.03
C MET A 157 3.29 -23.72 10.62
N THR A 158 3.38 -24.00 9.31
CA THR A 158 3.49 -25.36 8.80
C THR A 158 4.82 -26.05 9.14
N SER A 159 5.88 -25.31 9.45
CA SER A 159 7.15 -25.86 9.91
C SER A 159 7.06 -26.62 11.23
N TRP A 160 6.02 -26.39 12.03
CA TRP A 160 5.74 -27.14 13.26
C TRP A 160 5.14 -28.53 13.00
N GLY A 161 4.57 -28.77 11.82
CA GLY A 161 3.80 -29.95 11.48
C GLY A 161 2.35 -29.87 11.97
N LYS A 162 1.45 -30.55 11.26
CA LYS A 162 0.01 -30.51 11.54
C LYS A 162 -0.35 -30.91 12.96
N GLU A 163 0.32 -31.92 13.49
CA GLU A 163 0.12 -32.44 14.85
C GLU A 163 0.59 -31.46 15.96
N ASN A 164 1.38 -30.46 15.63
CA ASN A 164 1.87 -29.44 16.55
C ASN A 164 1.29 -28.06 16.29
N GLU A 165 0.22 -27.94 15.53
CA GLU A 165 -0.43 -26.65 15.20
C GLU A 165 -0.77 -25.86 16.47
N MET A 166 -1.28 -26.52 17.52
CA MET A 166 -1.54 -25.89 18.82
C MET A 166 -0.29 -25.26 19.42
N LYS A 167 0.86 -25.95 19.37
CA LYS A 167 2.13 -25.41 19.89
C LYS A 167 2.61 -24.19 19.10
N ALA A 168 2.35 -24.15 17.78
CA ALA A 168 2.64 -22.99 16.97
C ALA A 168 1.81 -21.77 17.41
N TYR A 169 0.53 -21.97 17.74
CA TYR A 169 -0.33 -20.93 18.30
C TYR A 169 0.11 -20.49 19.71
N GLU A 170 0.41 -21.43 20.58
CA GLU A 170 0.98 -21.15 21.91
C GLU A 170 2.26 -20.29 21.80
N ASN A 171 3.15 -20.60 20.86
CA ASN A 171 4.35 -19.80 20.60
C ASN A 171 4.03 -18.38 20.16
N MET A 172 3.00 -18.18 19.34
CA MET A 172 2.53 -16.84 18.97
C MET A 172 2.02 -16.05 20.17
N VAL A 173 1.25 -16.70 21.05
CA VAL A 173 0.74 -16.09 22.30
C VAL A 173 1.88 -15.76 23.25
N GLN A 174 2.88 -16.63 23.38
CA GLN A 174 4.05 -16.37 24.23
C GLN A 174 4.88 -15.19 23.73
N SER A 175 5.03 -15.06 22.40
CA SER A 175 5.89 -14.05 21.79
C SER A 175 5.22 -12.67 21.68
N TYR A 176 3.89 -12.62 21.46
CA TYR A 176 3.18 -11.39 21.09
C TYR A 176 1.87 -11.19 21.86
N GLY A 177 1.57 -12.04 22.84
CA GLY A 177 0.26 -12.06 23.50
C GLY A 177 -0.05 -10.86 24.39
N ASP A 178 0.87 -9.93 24.60
CA ASP A 178 0.69 -8.67 25.32
C ASP A 178 0.22 -7.51 24.42
N GLY A 179 0.14 -7.73 23.09
CA GLY A 179 -0.28 -6.76 22.09
C GLY A 179 -1.30 -7.30 21.10
N ILE A 180 -1.46 -6.58 19.98
CA ILE A 180 -2.27 -7.04 18.85
C ILE A 180 -1.35 -7.79 17.89
N PHE A 181 -1.74 -9.00 17.53
CA PHE A 181 -1.01 -9.82 16.56
C PHE A 181 -1.97 -10.61 15.68
N ALA A 182 -1.53 -10.98 14.46
CA ALA A 182 -2.31 -11.78 13.52
C ALA A 182 -1.74 -13.19 13.40
N CYS A 183 -2.60 -14.18 13.25
CA CYS A 183 -2.20 -15.55 13.01
C CYS A 183 -3.00 -16.18 11.88
N VAL A 184 -2.31 -16.82 10.92
CA VAL A 184 -2.97 -17.60 9.86
C VAL A 184 -3.63 -18.83 10.47
N ILE A 185 -4.85 -19.14 10.01
CA ILE A 185 -5.67 -20.22 10.54
C ILE A 185 -6.09 -21.25 9.48
N ASP A 186 -5.69 -21.05 8.25
CA ASP A 186 -6.05 -21.89 7.10
C ASP A 186 -4.89 -22.78 6.60
N SER A 187 -3.89 -23.01 7.47
CA SER A 187 -2.76 -23.88 7.13
C SER A 187 -3.17 -25.34 6.90
N TYR A 188 -4.20 -25.81 7.62
CA TYR A 188 -4.69 -27.20 7.55
C TYR A 188 -6.22 -27.30 7.53
N ASP A 189 -6.88 -26.80 8.59
CA ASP A 189 -8.33 -26.82 8.77
C ASP A 189 -8.76 -25.60 9.57
N THR A 190 -9.44 -24.67 8.91
CA THR A 190 -9.82 -23.40 9.51
C THR A 190 -10.75 -23.54 10.73
N LEU A 191 -11.72 -24.46 10.67
CA LEU A 191 -12.64 -24.66 11.79
C LEU A 191 -11.93 -25.27 12.99
N ASN A 192 -11.06 -26.27 12.76
CA ASN A 192 -10.23 -26.80 13.82
C ASN A 192 -9.30 -25.74 14.42
N ALA A 193 -8.72 -24.88 13.60
CA ALA A 193 -7.88 -23.78 14.07
C ALA A 193 -8.64 -22.82 14.98
N ILE A 194 -9.90 -22.48 14.65
CA ILE A 194 -10.77 -21.66 15.48
C ILE A 194 -11.01 -22.33 16.84
N ASP A 195 -11.27 -23.64 16.86
CA ASP A 195 -11.45 -24.40 18.11
C ASP A 195 -10.17 -24.42 18.96
N LEU A 196 -9.01 -24.54 18.32
CA LEU A 196 -7.71 -24.45 19.02
C LEU A 196 -7.48 -23.06 19.61
N TRP A 197 -7.79 -22.00 18.89
CA TRP A 197 -7.73 -20.63 19.41
C TRP A 197 -8.71 -20.38 20.54
N GLY A 198 -9.90 -21.01 20.49
CA GLY A 198 -10.85 -20.97 21.61
C GLY A 198 -10.26 -21.47 22.93
N LYS A 199 -9.35 -22.48 22.88
CA LYS A 199 -8.63 -22.98 24.06
C LYS A 199 -7.58 -22.01 24.60
N LEU A 200 -7.06 -21.11 23.76
CA LEU A 200 -6.06 -20.10 24.12
C LEU A 200 -6.66 -18.74 24.51
N PHE A 201 -7.99 -18.61 24.40
CA PHE A 201 -8.68 -17.35 24.62
C PHE A 201 -8.38 -16.71 25.97
N ASP A 202 -8.47 -17.50 27.06
CA ASP A 202 -8.21 -17.00 28.41
C ASP A 202 -6.74 -16.59 28.61
N GLU A 203 -5.80 -17.29 27.98
CA GLU A 203 -4.38 -16.93 28.03
C GLU A 203 -4.13 -15.60 27.32
N VAL A 204 -4.61 -15.42 26.07
CA VAL A 204 -4.49 -14.15 25.34
C VAL A 204 -5.11 -13.01 26.15
N ARG A 205 -6.30 -13.22 26.68
CA ARG A 205 -7.03 -12.22 27.49
C ARG A 205 -6.27 -11.86 28.77
N SER A 206 -5.69 -12.84 29.46
CA SER A 206 -4.93 -12.62 30.68
C SER A 206 -3.67 -11.78 30.48
N LYS A 207 -3.06 -11.88 29.29
CA LYS A 207 -1.92 -11.06 28.88
C LYS A 207 -2.30 -9.65 28.40
N GLY A 208 -3.62 -9.36 28.23
CA GLY A 208 -4.14 -8.08 27.74
C GLY A 208 -4.07 -7.92 26.22
N GLY A 209 -3.73 -8.97 25.49
CA GLY A 209 -3.57 -8.94 24.05
C GLY A 209 -4.85 -9.20 23.27
N LYS A 210 -4.71 -9.14 21.94
CA LYS A 210 -5.77 -9.43 20.97
C LYS A 210 -5.17 -10.18 19.78
N VAL A 211 -5.75 -11.34 19.44
CA VAL A 211 -5.39 -12.07 18.22
C VAL A 211 -6.37 -11.73 17.09
N VAL A 212 -5.82 -11.50 15.90
CA VAL A 212 -6.56 -11.42 14.63
C VAL A 212 -6.42 -12.77 13.95
N LEU A 213 -7.51 -13.52 13.87
CA LEU A 213 -7.56 -14.78 13.13
C LEU A 213 -7.62 -14.48 11.63
N ARG A 214 -6.64 -14.95 10.86
CA ARG A 214 -6.47 -14.61 9.45
C ARG A 214 -6.65 -15.83 8.55
N PRO A 215 -7.84 -16.05 7.98
CA PRO A 215 -8.01 -16.95 6.85
C PRO A 215 -7.47 -16.26 5.58
N ASP A 216 -6.52 -16.88 4.91
CA ASP A 216 -5.80 -16.30 3.75
C ASP A 216 -6.21 -16.96 2.43
N SER A 217 -7.01 -18.02 2.47
CA SER A 217 -7.48 -18.79 1.32
C SER A 217 -8.99 -19.02 1.36
N GLY A 218 -9.53 -19.53 0.25
CA GLY A 218 -10.97 -19.79 0.12
C GLY A 218 -11.74 -18.59 -0.42
N ASN A 219 -13.07 -18.71 -0.42
CA ASN A 219 -13.94 -17.60 -0.82
C ASN A 219 -14.12 -16.64 0.36
N PRO A 220 -13.72 -15.35 0.25
CA PRO A 220 -13.77 -14.40 1.37
C PRO A 220 -15.16 -14.27 2.02
N VAL A 221 -16.24 -14.34 1.22
CA VAL A 221 -17.62 -14.21 1.72
C VAL A 221 -18.05 -15.40 2.58
N THR A 222 -17.53 -16.60 2.27
CA THR A 222 -17.88 -17.81 3.03
C THR A 222 -16.91 -18.11 4.17
N MET A 223 -15.75 -17.44 4.19
CA MET A 223 -14.73 -17.60 5.23
C MET A 223 -14.86 -16.58 6.35
N ALA A 224 -15.52 -15.46 6.10
CA ALA A 224 -15.83 -14.44 7.11
C ALA A 224 -17.12 -14.77 7.85
#